data_fa119cb1720462fd88e013e7b0e3a018
#
_entry.id   fa119cb1720462fd88e013e7b0e3a018
#
_cell.length_a   1.000
_cell.length_b   1.000
_cell.length_c   1.000
_cell.angle_alpha   90.00
_cell.angle_beta   90.00
_cell.angle_gamma   90.00
#
_symmetry.space_group_name_H-M   'P 1'
#
loop_
_entity.id
_entity.type
_entity.pdbx_description
1 polymer ?
#
loop_
_entity_poly.entity_id
_entity_poly.type
_entity_poly.pdbx_seq_one_letter_code
_entity_poly.pdbx_strand_id
1 'polypeptide(L)'
;MLPKAVVGFSVANLEYYYTMLAWQGKERIDFHFTDCRLAQEHKLEDEKYIKNLARQRIGTTEKYVLLIGEDTRFHDYVRWEAEVAIKKGCTIIGVNLDSIRQIVESKCPAVLMDIGAVFLPFSPRILAYALVNFRKREQGNWHFPDDVYRQLGNPV
;
A
#
# COMPACT_ATOMS: atom_id res chain seq x y z
N MET A 1 0.03 -7.77 -20.26
CA MET A 1 0.61 -7.91 -18.90
C MET A 1 0.04 -6.84 -18.00
N LEU A 2 -0.44 -7.22 -16.83
CA LEU A 2 -0.98 -6.24 -15.88
C LEU A 2 0.14 -5.44 -15.23
N PRO A 3 -0.08 -4.14 -14.97
CA PRO A 3 0.86 -3.36 -14.20
C PRO A 3 0.96 -3.90 -12.76
N LYS A 4 2.13 -3.71 -12.15
CA LYS A 4 2.43 -4.23 -10.82
C LYS A 4 2.20 -3.17 -9.74
N ALA A 5 1.77 -3.62 -8.58
CA ALA A 5 1.72 -2.81 -7.37
C ALA A 5 2.34 -3.61 -6.23
N VAL A 6 3.34 -3.05 -5.58
CA VAL A 6 3.93 -3.68 -4.40
C VAL A 6 3.10 -3.33 -3.19
N VAL A 7 2.78 -4.33 -2.38
CA VAL A 7 2.00 -4.16 -1.16
C VAL A 7 2.89 -4.37 0.05
N GLY A 8 2.95 -3.35 0.91
CA GLY A 8 3.66 -3.43 2.18
C GLY A 8 2.67 -3.68 3.31
N PHE A 9 3.09 -4.46 4.30
CA PHE A 9 2.26 -4.75 5.46
C PHE A 9 3.10 -5.34 6.59
N SER A 10 2.62 -5.16 7.81
CA SER A 10 3.16 -5.87 8.98
C SER A 10 2.72 -7.34 8.88
N VAL A 11 3.58 -8.27 9.31
CA VAL A 11 3.23 -9.70 9.30
C VAL A 11 1.97 -9.98 10.11
N ALA A 12 1.64 -9.15 11.09
CA ALA A 12 0.40 -9.27 11.84
C ALA A 12 -0.84 -9.07 10.95
N ASN A 13 -0.68 -8.46 9.77
CA ASN A 13 -1.77 -8.17 8.85
C ASN A 13 -1.74 -9.04 7.59
N LEU A 14 -1.03 -10.16 7.62
CA LEU A 14 -0.85 -11.03 6.46
C LEU A 14 -2.18 -11.49 5.85
N GLU A 15 -3.18 -11.76 6.67
CA GLU A 15 -4.50 -12.20 6.18
C GLU A 15 -5.17 -11.17 5.27
N TYR A 16 -4.97 -9.90 5.56
CA TYR A 16 -5.50 -8.83 4.70
C TYR A 16 -4.84 -8.86 3.33
N TYR A 17 -3.55 -9.13 3.28
CA TYR A 17 -2.86 -9.25 2.00
C TYR A 17 -3.42 -10.43 1.18
N TYR A 18 -3.67 -11.58 1.82
CA TYR A 18 -4.28 -12.72 1.14
C TYR A 18 -5.68 -12.37 0.62
N THR A 19 -6.45 -11.59 1.36
CA THR A 19 -7.75 -11.10 0.89
C THR A 19 -7.60 -10.26 -0.38
N MET A 20 -6.58 -9.37 -0.41
CA MET A 20 -6.32 -8.56 -1.61
C MET A 20 -5.96 -9.43 -2.82
N LEU A 21 -5.17 -10.47 -2.62
CA LEU A 21 -4.86 -11.39 -3.72
C LEU A 21 -6.12 -12.05 -4.28
N ALA A 22 -7.07 -12.40 -3.41
CA ALA A 22 -8.35 -12.95 -3.84
C ALA A 22 -9.17 -11.95 -4.65
N TRP A 23 -9.07 -10.66 -4.36
CA TRP A 23 -9.79 -9.61 -5.10
C TRP A 23 -9.38 -9.54 -6.57
N GLN A 24 -8.16 -9.91 -6.91
CA GLN A 24 -7.68 -9.85 -8.29
C GLN A 24 -8.60 -10.65 -9.23
N GLY A 25 -9.11 -11.79 -8.78
CA GLY A 25 -10.04 -12.58 -9.58
C GLY A 25 -11.50 -12.18 -9.41
N LYS A 26 -11.95 -12.00 -8.16
CA LYS A 26 -13.35 -11.73 -7.84
C LYS A 26 -13.80 -10.33 -8.19
N GLU A 27 -12.96 -9.34 -7.96
CA GLU A 27 -13.32 -7.93 -8.07
C GLU A 27 -12.75 -7.27 -9.33
N ARG A 28 -12.18 -8.06 -10.23
CA ARG A 28 -11.64 -7.59 -11.52
C ARG A 28 -10.66 -6.43 -11.37
N ILE A 29 -9.77 -6.53 -10.40
CA ILE A 29 -8.71 -5.54 -10.23
C ILE A 29 -7.61 -5.84 -11.25
N ASP A 30 -7.36 -4.91 -12.18
CA ASP A 30 -6.42 -5.08 -13.27
C ASP A 30 -4.99 -4.68 -12.88
N PHE A 31 -4.55 -5.14 -11.72
CA PHE A 31 -3.20 -4.96 -11.22
C PHE A 31 -2.69 -6.27 -10.65
N HIS A 32 -1.40 -6.50 -10.79
CA HIS A 32 -0.75 -7.65 -10.19
C HIS A 32 -0.12 -7.21 -8.86
N PHE A 33 -0.67 -7.70 -7.75
CA PHE A 33 -0.11 -7.42 -6.44
C PHE A 33 1.05 -8.34 -6.14
N THR A 34 2.13 -7.76 -5.63
CA THR A 34 3.30 -8.50 -5.18
C THR A 34 3.76 -7.89 -3.86
N ASP A 35 4.59 -8.60 -3.14
CA ASP A 35 5.11 -8.14 -1.86
C ASP A 35 6.60 -8.45 -1.74
N CYS A 36 7.20 -7.96 -0.64
CA CYS A 36 8.60 -8.23 -0.33
C CYS A 36 8.74 -9.22 0.83
N ARG A 37 7.69 -10.02 1.11
CA ARG A 37 7.67 -10.96 2.22
C ARG A 37 8.81 -11.98 2.13
N LEU A 38 9.12 -12.45 0.92
CA LEU A 38 10.22 -13.39 0.75
C LEU A 38 11.54 -12.82 1.27
N ALA A 39 11.74 -11.51 1.09
CA ALA A 39 12.91 -10.85 1.64
C ALA A 39 12.88 -10.88 3.17
N GLN A 40 11.71 -10.67 3.77
CA GLN A 40 11.55 -10.73 5.22
C GLN A 40 11.75 -12.14 5.77
N GLU A 41 11.38 -13.17 5.01
CA GLU A 41 11.51 -14.56 5.41
C GLU A 41 12.95 -15.06 5.44
N HIS A 42 13.86 -14.41 4.73
CA HIS A 42 15.27 -14.72 4.71
C HIS A 42 16.01 -14.12 5.91
N LYS A 43 15.52 -14.38 7.11
CA LYS A 43 16.04 -13.76 8.34
C LYS A 43 17.48 -14.12 8.67
N LEU A 44 17.96 -15.26 8.17
CA LEU A 44 19.32 -15.73 8.40
C LEU A 44 20.28 -15.22 7.33
N GLU A 45 19.76 -14.52 6.32
CA GLU A 45 20.57 -13.95 5.26
C GLU A 45 21.14 -12.59 5.69
N ASP A 46 22.14 -12.14 4.95
CA ASP A 46 22.70 -10.80 5.13
C ASP A 46 21.61 -9.75 4.93
N GLU A 47 21.49 -8.83 5.86
CA GLU A 47 20.52 -7.74 5.80
C GLU A 47 20.62 -6.94 4.48
N LYS A 48 21.85 -6.72 4.01
CA LYS A 48 22.09 -6.04 2.74
C LYS A 48 21.48 -6.80 1.57
N TYR A 49 21.59 -8.13 1.56
CA TYR A 49 21.00 -8.96 0.52
C TYR A 49 19.48 -8.86 0.53
N ILE A 50 18.87 -8.95 1.71
CA ILE A 50 17.41 -8.84 1.89
C ILE A 50 16.92 -7.49 1.38
N LYS A 51 17.59 -6.41 1.75
CA LYS A 51 17.21 -5.06 1.30
C LYS A 51 17.38 -4.88 -0.20
N ASN A 52 18.39 -5.50 -0.79
CA ASN A 52 18.58 -5.43 -2.25
C ASN A 52 17.45 -6.13 -2.99
N LEU A 53 16.97 -7.27 -2.50
CA LEU A 53 15.80 -7.94 -3.10
C LEU A 53 14.56 -7.05 -3.07
N ALA A 54 14.32 -6.39 -1.95
CA ALA A 54 13.19 -5.49 -1.81
C ALA A 54 13.32 -4.30 -2.77
N ARG A 55 14.50 -3.71 -2.88
CA ARG A 55 14.75 -2.60 -3.81
C ARG A 55 14.50 -2.99 -5.25
N GLN A 56 14.88 -4.21 -5.63
CA GLN A 56 14.65 -4.70 -6.99
C GLN A 56 13.15 -4.79 -7.29
N ARG A 57 12.36 -5.31 -6.36
CA ARG A 57 10.91 -5.43 -6.56
C ARG A 57 10.23 -4.08 -6.65
N ILE A 58 10.55 -3.18 -5.72
CA ILE A 58 10.01 -1.82 -5.72
C ILE A 58 10.48 -1.08 -6.97
N GLY A 59 11.72 -1.34 -7.42
CA GLY A 59 12.29 -0.71 -8.60
C GLY A 59 11.54 -1.01 -9.89
N THR A 60 10.74 -2.07 -9.94
CA THR A 60 9.96 -2.45 -11.12
C THR A 60 8.50 -2.05 -11.04
N THR A 61 8.10 -1.30 -10.00
CA THR A 61 6.70 -0.89 -9.83
C THR A 61 6.57 0.62 -9.82
N GLU A 62 5.39 1.11 -10.16
CA GLU A 62 5.05 2.53 -10.08
C GLU A 62 4.11 2.83 -8.91
N LYS A 63 3.54 1.81 -8.31
CA LYS A 63 2.55 1.95 -7.25
C LYS A 63 2.95 1.15 -6.02
N TYR A 64 2.87 1.78 -4.87
CA TYR A 64 3.12 1.12 -3.59
C TYR A 64 1.91 1.29 -2.69
N VAL A 65 1.33 0.17 -2.27
CA VAL A 65 0.16 0.13 -1.40
C VAL A 65 0.62 -0.30 -0.01
N LEU A 66 0.38 0.51 1.00
CA LEU A 66 0.71 0.15 2.38
C LEU A 66 -0.56 -0.13 3.16
N LEU A 67 -0.68 -1.35 3.69
CA LEU A 67 -1.77 -1.71 4.59
C LEU A 67 -1.44 -1.18 5.99
N ILE A 68 -2.33 -0.37 6.54
CA ILE A 68 -2.10 0.32 7.81
C ILE A 68 -3.00 -0.26 8.88
N GLY A 69 -2.41 -1.05 9.78
CA GLY A 69 -3.07 -1.62 10.94
C GLY A 69 -2.60 -0.94 12.22
N GLU A 70 -2.91 -1.55 13.36
CA GLU A 70 -2.62 -1.00 14.68
C GLU A 70 -1.13 -0.80 14.95
N ASP A 71 -0.29 -1.69 14.43
CA ASP A 71 1.14 -1.72 14.74
C ASP A 71 2.05 -1.33 13.58
N THR A 72 1.49 -1.05 12.40
CA THR A 72 2.29 -0.81 11.19
C THR A 72 3.32 0.29 11.39
N ARG A 73 2.96 1.37 12.07
CA ARG A 73 3.85 2.51 12.30
C ARG A 73 5.07 2.19 13.15
N PHE A 74 5.06 1.06 13.87
CA PHE A 74 6.17 0.64 14.72
C PHE A 74 7.07 -0.40 14.05
N HIS A 75 6.74 -0.83 12.84
CA HIS A 75 7.45 -1.90 12.15
C HIS A 75 8.58 -1.31 11.31
N ASP A 76 9.81 -1.46 11.79
CA ASP A 76 10.99 -0.82 11.17
C ASP A 76 11.21 -1.22 9.71
N TYR A 77 11.06 -2.50 9.39
CA TYR A 77 11.26 -2.96 8.01
C TYR A 77 10.21 -2.36 7.07
N VAL A 78 8.95 -2.35 7.47
CA VAL A 78 7.86 -1.79 6.65
C VAL A 78 8.09 -0.30 6.42
N ARG A 79 8.52 0.40 7.45
CA ARG A 79 8.83 1.83 7.35
C ARG A 79 9.98 2.09 6.36
N TRP A 80 11.04 1.29 6.45
CA TRP A 80 12.15 1.36 5.52
C TRP A 80 11.71 1.08 4.09
N GLU A 81 10.89 0.05 3.88
CA GLU A 81 10.36 -0.32 2.57
C GLU A 81 9.56 0.83 1.96
N ALA A 82 8.70 1.47 2.76
CA ALA A 82 7.92 2.60 2.33
C ALA A 82 8.84 3.77 1.90
N GLU A 83 9.92 4.01 2.65
CA GLU A 83 10.90 5.03 2.29
C GLU A 83 11.54 4.76 0.92
N VAL A 84 11.86 3.51 0.64
CA VAL A 84 12.42 3.12 -0.66
C VAL A 84 11.42 3.45 -1.78
N ALA A 85 10.16 3.12 -1.59
CA ALA A 85 9.10 3.40 -2.57
C ALA A 85 8.93 4.92 -2.79
N ILE A 86 8.96 5.69 -1.72
CA ILE A 86 8.84 7.15 -1.79
C ILE A 86 10.02 7.74 -2.56
N LYS A 87 11.23 7.31 -2.26
CA LYS A 87 12.44 7.81 -2.93
C LYS A 87 12.47 7.45 -4.41
N LYS A 88 11.96 6.29 -4.76
CA LYS A 88 11.85 5.90 -6.17
C LYS A 88 10.84 6.76 -6.92
N GLY A 89 9.90 7.38 -6.24
CA GLY A 89 8.87 8.18 -6.86
C GLY A 89 7.57 7.43 -7.13
N CYS A 90 7.33 6.32 -6.43
CA CYS A 90 6.07 5.60 -6.55
C CYS A 90 4.89 6.44 -6.10
N THR A 91 3.72 6.19 -6.71
CA THR A 91 2.46 6.65 -6.17
C THR A 91 2.19 5.84 -4.89
N ILE A 92 1.91 6.52 -3.80
CA ILE A 92 1.71 5.88 -2.49
C ILE A 92 0.24 5.87 -2.13
N ILE A 93 -0.28 4.69 -1.83
CA ILE A 93 -1.67 4.49 -1.41
C ILE A 93 -1.68 3.85 -0.03
N GLY A 94 -2.20 4.57 0.96
CA GLY A 94 -2.35 4.04 2.31
C GLY A 94 -3.75 3.47 2.49
N VAL A 95 -3.83 2.20 2.89
CA VAL A 95 -5.10 1.50 3.07
C VAL A 95 -5.33 1.26 4.55
N ASN A 96 -6.34 1.92 5.10
CA ASN A 96 -6.69 1.79 6.51
C ASN A 96 -7.49 0.51 6.75
N LEU A 97 -6.92 -0.40 7.54
CA LEU A 97 -7.58 -1.67 7.84
C LEU A 97 -8.79 -1.51 8.77
N ASP A 98 -8.92 -0.35 9.41
CA ASP A 98 -10.09 -0.01 10.23
C ASP A 98 -11.23 0.61 9.42
N SER A 99 -11.10 0.65 8.09
CA SER A 99 -12.11 1.15 7.15
C SER A 99 -12.37 2.66 7.21
N ILE A 100 -11.45 3.44 7.75
CA ILE A 100 -11.54 4.90 7.74
C ILE A 100 -11.11 5.41 6.36
N ARG A 101 -11.86 6.35 5.81
CA ARG A 101 -11.69 6.86 4.43
C ARG A 101 -10.62 7.94 4.26
N GLN A 102 -9.98 8.34 5.33
CA GLN A 102 -8.98 9.40 5.34
C GLN A 102 -7.82 9.02 6.25
N ILE A 103 -6.76 9.83 6.25
CA ILE A 103 -5.62 9.54 7.11
C ILE A 103 -6.05 9.45 8.57
N VAL A 104 -5.52 8.46 9.28
CA VAL A 104 -5.65 8.33 10.73
C VAL A 104 -4.27 8.59 11.29
N GLU A 105 -4.01 9.81 11.74
CA GLU A 105 -2.67 10.23 12.14
C GLU A 105 -2.08 9.36 13.26
N SER A 106 -2.92 8.87 14.17
CA SER A 106 -2.46 8.03 15.27
C SER A 106 -1.99 6.64 14.83
N LYS A 107 -2.32 6.22 13.62
CA LYS A 107 -1.93 4.90 13.08
C LYS A 107 -1.00 5.01 11.89
N CYS A 108 -0.97 6.14 11.24
CA CYS A 108 -0.18 6.32 10.03
C CYS A 108 1.31 6.36 10.35
N PRO A 109 2.13 5.58 9.63
CA PRO A 109 3.58 5.74 9.75
C PRO A 109 4.02 7.15 9.39
N ALA A 110 4.94 7.69 10.17
CA ALA A 110 5.38 9.08 9.98
C ALA A 110 5.92 9.33 8.56
N VAL A 111 6.53 8.33 7.94
CA VAL A 111 7.10 8.47 6.60
C VAL A 111 6.03 8.70 5.52
N LEU A 112 4.78 8.34 5.78
CA LEU A 112 3.68 8.55 4.84
C LEU A 112 2.96 9.90 5.04
N MET A 113 3.29 10.63 6.08
CA MET A 113 2.60 11.88 6.36
C MET A 113 3.09 13.00 5.45
N ASP A 114 2.15 13.72 4.87
CA ASP A 114 2.38 14.94 4.09
C ASP A 114 3.30 14.75 2.87
N ILE A 115 3.26 13.58 2.26
CA ILE A 115 4.10 13.25 1.10
C ILE A 115 3.31 13.08 -0.19
N GLY A 116 2.04 13.44 -0.20
CA GLY A 116 1.20 13.32 -1.39
C GLY A 116 0.52 11.97 -1.56
N ALA A 117 0.48 11.15 -0.51
CA ALA A 117 -0.21 9.87 -0.54
C ALA A 117 -1.73 10.05 -0.47
N VAL A 118 -2.47 9.08 -0.99
CA VAL A 118 -3.92 9.01 -0.81
C VAL A 118 -4.25 7.90 0.20
N PHE A 119 -5.22 8.16 1.06
CA PHE A 119 -5.66 7.21 2.08
C PHE A 119 -7.08 6.76 1.77
N LEU A 120 -7.35 5.48 2.00
CA LEU A 120 -8.65 4.89 1.70
C LEU A 120 -8.91 3.69 2.62
N PRO A 121 -10.18 3.25 2.72
CA PRO A 121 -10.52 2.09 3.52
C PRO A 121 -10.16 0.79 2.80
N PHE A 122 -10.14 -0.30 3.52
CA PHE A 122 -9.86 -1.62 2.98
C PHE A 122 -11.09 -2.14 2.21
N SER A 123 -11.18 -1.77 0.94
CA SER A 123 -12.29 -2.10 0.07
C SER A 123 -11.80 -2.25 -1.37
N PRO A 124 -12.21 -3.30 -2.09
CA PRO A 124 -11.70 -3.54 -3.44
C PRO A 124 -12.08 -2.47 -4.45
N ARG A 125 -13.27 -1.93 -4.37
CA ARG A 125 -13.74 -0.94 -5.37
C ARG A 125 -12.97 0.37 -5.31
N ILE A 126 -12.77 0.89 -4.11
CA ILE A 126 -12.03 2.16 -3.99
C ILE A 126 -10.55 1.94 -4.26
N LEU A 127 -9.99 0.79 -3.88
CA LEU A 127 -8.61 0.47 -4.19
C LEU A 127 -8.40 0.39 -5.71
N ALA A 128 -9.28 -0.31 -6.42
CA ALA A 128 -9.21 -0.39 -7.87
C ALA A 128 -9.31 1.00 -8.51
N TYR A 129 -10.21 1.83 -8.02
CA TYR A 129 -10.35 3.20 -8.48
C TYR A 129 -9.08 4.01 -8.27
N ALA A 130 -8.49 3.91 -7.08
CA ALA A 130 -7.26 4.63 -6.75
C ALA A 130 -6.08 4.21 -7.62
N LEU A 131 -5.94 2.91 -7.84
CA LEU A 131 -4.84 2.37 -8.66
C LEU A 131 -4.87 2.93 -10.08
N VAL A 132 -6.05 3.19 -10.62
CA VAL A 132 -6.22 3.71 -11.98
C VAL A 132 -6.19 5.23 -12.02
N ASN A 133 -6.82 5.89 -11.05
CA ASN A 133 -7.13 7.31 -11.16
C ASN A 133 -6.30 8.25 -10.29
N PHE A 134 -5.74 7.76 -9.18
CA PHE A 134 -4.97 8.65 -8.32
C PHE A 134 -3.59 8.91 -8.91
N ARG A 135 -3.26 10.18 -9.03
CA ARG A 135 -1.94 10.58 -9.50
C ARG A 135 -1.12 11.11 -8.34
N LYS A 136 0.15 10.74 -8.34
CA LYS A 136 1.11 11.15 -7.32
C LYS A 136 1.08 12.67 -7.14
N ARG A 137 1.05 13.10 -5.88
CA ARG A 137 1.16 14.49 -5.45
C ARG A 137 2.49 14.70 -4.75
N GLU A 138 2.90 15.95 -4.64
CA GLU A 138 4.19 16.27 -4.00
C GLU A 138 4.09 16.37 -2.50
N GLN A 139 2.92 16.77 -1.99
CA GLN A 139 2.69 16.95 -0.56
C GLN A 139 1.22 16.78 -0.22
N GLY A 140 0.92 16.76 1.08
CA GLY A 140 -0.44 16.66 1.57
C GLY A 140 -0.85 15.22 1.87
N ASN A 141 -1.95 15.10 2.59
CA ASN A 141 -2.58 13.82 2.92
C ASN A 141 -3.94 13.79 2.23
N TRP A 142 -4.04 13.00 1.18
CA TRP A 142 -5.21 13.06 0.27
C TRP A 142 -6.20 11.94 0.60
N HIS A 143 -7.44 12.17 0.26
CA HIS A 143 -8.50 11.16 0.29
C HIS A 143 -9.54 11.53 -0.76
N PHE A 144 -10.33 10.54 -1.19
CA PHE A 144 -11.36 10.79 -2.18
C PHE A 144 -12.59 11.41 -1.54
N PRO A 145 -13.28 12.30 -2.26
CA PRO A 145 -14.52 12.88 -1.74
C PRO A 145 -15.65 11.86 -1.73
N ASP A 146 -16.68 12.14 -0.95
CA ASP A 146 -17.84 11.25 -0.81
C ASP A 146 -18.53 10.92 -2.12
N ASP A 147 -18.45 11.83 -3.09
CA ASP A 147 -19.02 11.61 -4.43
C ASP A 147 -18.45 10.36 -5.10
N VAL A 148 -17.15 10.16 -4.97
CA VAL A 148 -16.49 9.00 -5.56
C VAL A 148 -17.04 7.71 -4.93
N TYR A 149 -17.18 7.71 -3.59
CA TYR A 149 -17.72 6.54 -2.90
C TYR A 149 -19.17 6.27 -3.30
N ARG A 150 -19.98 7.30 -3.47
CA ARG A 150 -21.36 7.12 -3.95
C ARG A 150 -21.41 6.53 -5.34
N GLN A 151 -20.55 6.99 -6.25
CA GLN A 151 -20.46 6.45 -7.62
C GLN A 151 -20.07 4.98 -7.62
N LEU A 152 -19.27 4.56 -6.66
CA LEU A 152 -18.83 3.18 -6.53
C LEU A 152 -19.80 2.30 -5.71
N GLY A 153 -20.95 2.85 -5.32
CA GLY A 153 -21.95 2.11 -4.55
C GLY A 153 -21.70 2.09 -3.04
N ASN A 154 -21.04 3.12 -2.50
CA ASN A 154 -20.68 3.24 -1.10
C ASN A 154 -19.96 2.00 -0.54
N PRO A 155 -18.89 1.54 -1.20
CA PRO A 155 -18.12 0.40 -0.69
C PRO A 155 -17.39 0.79 0.59
N VAL A 156 -17.47 -0.07 1.59
CA VAL A 156 -16.68 0.06 2.81
C VAL A 156 -16.22 -1.29 3.26
#